data_db364b2b3b1e55cd64d4b45842be497e
#
_entry.id   db364b2b3b1e55cd64d4b45842be497e
#
_cell.length_a   1.000
_cell.length_b   1.000
_cell.length_c   1.000
_cell.angle_alpha   90.00
_cell.angle_beta   90.00
_cell.angle_gamma   90.00
#
_symmetry.space_group_name_H-M   'P 1'
#
loop_
_entity.id
_entity.type
_entity.pdbx_description
1 polymer ?
#
loop_
_entity_poly.entity_id
_entity_poly.type
_entity_poly.pdbx_seq_one_letter_code
_entity_poly.pdbx_strand_id
1 'polypeptide(L)'
;MKNNVIKAAGIQIFCNTSKQGMLEKAEKYMEQAIQNYPDIDLFVLPEQFYQMDCYEYENEIYGEYEHGMFEEWLSQCAKKYHANIIGGSYAVRPAKKGAENENTHEKVYNRCLVMNRNGERVGFYDKIHLFDAFGVKESDTFLSGSQLGLFQLDIGKVGVWICYDTRFSEIARTLRAKGAEMLCVPAAFYSPNADQWDIIVKSSAICNVTPVVAVNQYGTCLLYTSDAAD
;
A
#
# COMPACT_ATOMS: atom_id res chain seq x y z
N MET A 1 -22.26 7.26 -24.25
CA MET A 1 -21.55 6.95 -22.99
C MET A 1 -20.07 6.80 -23.38
N LYS A 2 -19.16 7.65 -22.86
CA LYS A 2 -17.74 7.41 -23.02
C LYS A 2 -17.44 6.11 -22.26
N ASN A 3 -16.91 5.09 -22.96
CA ASN A 3 -16.37 3.91 -22.31
C ASN A 3 -15.13 4.39 -21.51
N ASN A 4 -15.33 4.74 -20.26
CA ASN A 4 -14.24 5.06 -19.36
C ASN A 4 -13.59 3.74 -18.93
N VAL A 5 -12.68 3.25 -19.76
CA VAL A 5 -11.77 2.17 -19.38
C VAL A 5 -10.69 2.80 -18.52
N ILE A 6 -10.56 2.35 -17.28
CA ILE A 6 -9.46 2.71 -16.37
C ILE A 6 -8.35 1.69 -16.56
N LYS A 7 -7.14 2.17 -16.85
CA LYS A 7 -5.95 1.33 -16.94
C LYS A 7 -5.17 1.41 -15.63
N ALA A 8 -5.16 0.32 -14.88
CA ALA A 8 -4.43 0.20 -13.62
C ALA A 8 -3.23 -0.75 -13.80
N ALA A 9 -2.09 -0.37 -13.25
CA ALA A 9 -0.88 -1.20 -13.20
C ALA A 9 -0.50 -1.49 -11.74
N GLY A 10 -0.46 -2.77 -11.38
CA GLY A 10 0.12 -3.24 -10.13
C GLY A 10 1.63 -3.43 -10.27
N ILE A 11 2.41 -2.78 -9.43
CA ILE A 11 3.87 -2.90 -9.41
C ILE A 11 4.26 -3.96 -8.38
N GLN A 12 4.41 -5.19 -8.82
CA GLN A 12 4.73 -6.31 -7.94
C GLN A 12 6.25 -6.41 -7.75
N ILE A 13 6.71 -6.04 -6.56
CA ILE A 13 8.12 -6.05 -6.15
C ILE A 13 8.24 -6.51 -4.70
N PHE A 14 9.42 -6.94 -4.30
CA PHE A 14 9.72 -7.22 -2.89
C PHE A 14 10.91 -6.40 -2.42
N CYS A 15 10.93 -6.14 -1.12
CA CYS A 15 12.01 -5.41 -0.47
C CYS A 15 13.26 -6.29 -0.37
N ASN A 16 14.36 -5.88 -1.00
CA ASN A 16 15.61 -6.63 -1.00
C ASN A 16 16.88 -5.77 -1.11
N THR A 17 16.73 -4.48 -0.90
CA THR A 17 17.84 -3.52 -0.94
C THR A 17 17.53 -2.31 -0.04
N SER A 18 18.40 -1.30 -0.03
CA SER A 18 18.17 -0.07 0.74
C SER A 18 16.89 0.65 0.34
N LYS A 19 16.38 1.50 1.22
CA LYS A 19 15.21 2.36 0.96
C LYS A 19 15.30 3.07 -0.39
N GLN A 20 16.43 3.75 -0.64
CA GLN A 20 16.67 4.44 -1.91
C GLN A 20 16.66 3.47 -3.11
N GLY A 21 17.33 2.32 -2.99
CA GLY A 21 17.35 1.30 -4.04
C GLY A 21 15.96 0.71 -4.34
N MET A 22 15.09 0.63 -3.33
CA MET A 22 13.71 0.20 -3.53
C MET A 22 12.87 1.23 -4.28
N LEU A 23 13.06 2.51 -4.01
CA LEU A 23 12.39 3.59 -4.77
C LEU A 23 12.83 3.57 -6.24
N GLU A 24 14.13 3.47 -6.50
CA GLU A 24 14.68 3.36 -7.86
C GLU A 24 14.15 2.12 -8.60
N LYS A 25 14.07 0.98 -7.91
CA LYS A 25 13.52 -0.26 -8.46
C LYS A 25 12.04 -0.11 -8.80
N ALA A 26 11.24 0.46 -7.91
CA ALA A 26 9.82 0.71 -8.14
C ALA A 26 9.61 1.65 -9.34
N GLU A 27 10.36 2.74 -9.39
CA GLU A 27 10.30 3.71 -10.49
C GLU A 27 10.66 3.08 -11.83
N LYS A 28 11.70 2.23 -11.87
CA LYS A 28 12.07 1.47 -13.08
C LYS A 28 10.91 0.60 -13.59
N TYR A 29 10.18 -0.08 -12.70
CA TYR A 29 9.02 -0.88 -13.11
C TYR A 29 7.84 -0.02 -13.57
N MET A 30 7.63 1.14 -12.94
CA MET A 30 6.64 2.11 -13.41
C MET A 30 6.99 2.62 -14.81
N GLU A 31 8.27 2.92 -15.07
CA GLU A 31 8.75 3.30 -16.42
C GLU A 31 8.52 2.21 -17.45
N GLN A 32 8.83 0.96 -17.14
CA GLN A 32 8.56 -0.17 -18.03
C GLN A 32 7.06 -0.33 -18.31
N ALA A 33 6.21 -0.12 -17.30
CA ALA A 33 4.77 -0.17 -17.48
C ALA A 33 4.28 0.93 -18.43
N ILE A 34 4.76 2.17 -18.27
CA ILE A 34 4.42 3.30 -19.17
C ILE A 34 4.95 3.07 -20.60
N GLN A 35 6.13 2.50 -20.75
CA GLN A 35 6.67 2.18 -22.10
C GLN A 35 5.77 1.19 -22.86
N ASN A 36 5.18 0.23 -22.14
CA ASN A 36 4.26 -0.76 -22.73
C ASN A 36 2.82 -0.22 -22.85
N TYR A 37 2.41 0.64 -21.92
CA TYR A 37 1.04 1.17 -21.81
C TYR A 37 1.10 2.65 -21.41
N PRO A 38 1.22 3.58 -22.38
CA PRO A 38 1.50 5.00 -22.12
C PRO A 38 0.38 5.77 -21.40
N ASP A 39 -0.80 5.22 -21.32
CA ASP A 39 -2.00 5.85 -20.78
C ASP A 39 -2.52 5.14 -19.50
N ILE A 40 -1.60 4.74 -18.62
CA ILE A 40 -1.94 4.22 -17.29
C ILE A 40 -2.55 5.34 -16.44
N ASP A 41 -3.73 5.07 -15.88
CA ASP A 41 -4.46 6.01 -15.03
C ASP A 41 -4.11 5.88 -13.54
N LEU A 42 -3.71 4.66 -13.12
CA LEU A 42 -3.49 4.31 -11.73
C LEU A 42 -2.32 3.33 -11.58
N PHE A 43 -1.39 3.65 -10.69
CA PHE A 43 -0.43 2.71 -10.16
C PHE A 43 -0.84 2.25 -8.77
N VAL A 44 -0.62 0.96 -8.46
CA VAL A 44 -0.78 0.40 -7.12
C VAL A 44 0.52 -0.28 -6.74
N LEU A 45 1.09 0.10 -5.59
CA LEU A 45 2.32 -0.46 -5.04
C LEU A 45 1.99 -1.43 -3.88
N PRO A 46 2.87 -2.39 -3.55
CA PRO A 46 2.59 -3.35 -2.47
C PRO A 46 2.86 -2.78 -1.07
N GLU A 47 2.37 -3.48 -0.04
CA GLU A 47 2.60 -3.13 1.36
C GLU A 47 4.08 -3.21 1.69
N GLN A 48 4.60 -2.23 2.45
CA GLN A 48 5.94 -2.19 3.06
C GLN A 48 7.11 -2.48 2.09
N PHE A 49 6.90 -2.37 0.78
CA PHE A 49 7.92 -2.69 -0.24
C PHE A 49 9.20 -1.87 -0.08
N TYR A 50 9.07 -0.74 0.54
CA TYR A 50 10.13 0.25 0.74
C TYR A 50 10.97 -0.02 2.00
N GLN A 51 10.42 -0.77 2.98
CA GLN A 51 11.02 -0.85 4.32
C GLN A 51 11.07 -2.27 4.93
N MET A 52 10.53 -3.30 4.28
CA MET A 52 10.32 -4.60 4.92
C MET A 52 11.61 -5.32 5.34
N ASP A 53 12.71 -5.20 4.58
CA ASP A 53 14.02 -5.77 4.96
C ASP A 53 14.80 -4.91 5.95
N CYS A 54 14.23 -3.80 6.32
CA CYS A 54 14.82 -2.91 7.30
C CYS A 54 14.56 -3.35 8.75
N TYR A 55 14.34 -4.62 9.04
CA TYR A 55 14.22 -5.15 10.41
C TYR A 55 15.60 -5.33 11.14
N GLU A 56 16.69 -4.91 10.58
CA GLU A 56 17.99 -4.80 11.29
C GLU A 56 18.01 -3.60 12.27
N TYR A 57 16.90 -3.41 13.01
CA TYR A 57 16.62 -2.19 13.76
C TYR A 57 16.86 -2.28 15.25
N GLU A 58 17.97 -2.76 15.66
CA GLU A 58 18.32 -2.54 17.07
C GLU A 58 18.67 -1.08 17.39
N ASN A 59 18.94 -0.22 16.40
CA ASN A 59 19.52 1.10 16.65
C ASN A 59 18.96 2.28 15.83
N GLU A 60 18.05 2.10 14.89
CA GLU A 60 17.50 3.20 14.10
C GLU A 60 16.01 3.43 14.38
N ILE A 61 15.64 4.69 14.33
CA ILE A 61 14.26 5.10 14.53
C ILE A 61 13.41 4.62 13.35
N TYR A 62 12.59 3.59 13.58
CA TYR A 62 11.68 3.04 12.58
C TYR A 62 10.58 4.05 12.21
N GLY A 63 10.40 4.25 10.92
CA GLY A 63 9.37 5.15 10.38
C GLY A 63 9.85 6.55 10.03
N GLU A 64 9.24 7.09 8.98
CA GLU A 64 9.46 8.46 8.53
C GLU A 64 8.49 9.42 9.24
N TYR A 65 8.81 10.70 9.21
CA TYR A 65 7.83 11.75 9.50
C TYR A 65 6.96 11.99 8.26
N GLU A 66 5.77 12.58 8.46
CA GLU A 66 4.96 13.08 7.35
C GLU A 66 5.77 14.09 6.51
N HIS A 67 5.51 14.11 5.21
CA HIS A 67 6.26 14.91 4.22
C HIS A 67 7.74 14.52 4.09
N GLY A 68 8.06 13.26 4.40
CA GLY A 68 9.39 12.68 4.23
C GLY A 68 9.69 12.27 2.79
N MET A 69 10.84 11.60 2.63
CA MET A 69 11.37 11.18 1.33
C MET A 69 10.39 10.33 0.52
N PHE A 70 9.67 9.42 1.18
CA PHE A 70 8.70 8.54 0.51
C PHE A 70 7.53 9.31 -0.10
N GLU A 71 6.95 10.25 0.66
CA GLU A 71 5.84 11.09 0.17
C GLU A 71 6.29 11.99 -0.99
N GLU A 72 7.47 12.57 -0.88
CA GLU A 72 8.05 13.39 -1.95
C GLU A 72 8.27 12.59 -3.22
N TRP A 73 8.85 11.39 -3.12
CA TRP A 73 9.05 10.49 -4.24
C TRP A 73 7.73 10.10 -4.92
N LEU A 74 6.69 9.74 -4.14
CA LEU A 74 5.37 9.44 -4.68
C LEU A 74 4.78 10.63 -5.45
N SER A 75 4.91 11.84 -4.90
CA SER A 75 4.47 13.08 -5.57
C SER A 75 5.18 13.30 -6.90
N GLN A 76 6.50 13.10 -6.93
CA GLN A 76 7.30 13.23 -8.14
C GLN A 76 6.91 12.18 -9.20
N CYS A 77 6.75 10.92 -8.80
CA CYS A 77 6.29 9.85 -9.69
C CYS A 77 4.90 10.14 -10.28
N ALA A 78 3.95 10.57 -9.45
CA ALA A 78 2.60 10.89 -9.92
C ALA A 78 2.60 12.01 -10.97
N LYS A 79 3.40 13.06 -10.76
CA LYS A 79 3.60 14.14 -11.73
C LYS A 79 4.29 13.65 -13.01
N LYS A 80 5.40 12.89 -12.86
CA LYS A 80 6.21 12.39 -13.97
C LYS A 80 5.40 11.53 -14.93
N TYR A 81 4.59 10.63 -14.38
CA TYR A 81 3.80 9.67 -15.18
C TYR A 81 2.37 10.14 -15.45
N HIS A 82 1.98 11.28 -14.89
CA HIS A 82 0.63 11.83 -14.98
C HIS A 82 -0.45 10.81 -14.63
N ALA A 83 -0.22 10.02 -13.58
CA ALA A 83 -1.08 8.94 -13.12
C ALA A 83 -1.36 9.08 -11.61
N ASN A 84 -2.53 8.61 -11.19
CA ASN A 84 -2.84 8.46 -9.76
C ASN A 84 -1.97 7.34 -9.17
N ILE A 85 -1.64 7.42 -7.87
CA ILE A 85 -0.84 6.39 -7.20
C ILE A 85 -1.47 6.01 -5.87
N ILE A 86 -1.75 4.72 -5.68
CA ILE A 86 -1.91 4.09 -4.38
C ILE A 86 -0.52 3.62 -3.95
N GLY A 87 0.06 4.33 -2.99
CA GLY A 87 1.49 4.30 -2.68
C GLY A 87 2.00 3.05 -1.95
N GLY A 88 1.26 1.93 -2.01
CA GLY A 88 1.63 0.78 -1.21
C GLY A 88 1.46 1.08 0.28
N SER A 89 2.47 0.78 1.07
CA SER A 89 2.51 1.34 2.43
C SER A 89 3.93 1.49 2.95
N TYR A 90 4.06 2.27 4.01
CA TYR A 90 5.31 2.55 4.71
C TYR A 90 5.05 2.83 6.19
N ALA A 91 6.10 2.76 7.00
CA ALA A 91 6.01 3.11 8.41
C ALA A 91 6.08 4.63 8.57
N VAL A 92 5.09 5.23 9.22
CA VAL A 92 5.07 6.66 9.51
C VAL A 92 4.88 6.92 11.00
N ARG A 93 5.61 7.87 11.52
CA ARG A 93 5.51 8.30 12.91
C ARG A 93 4.26 9.12 13.14
N PRO A 94 3.61 8.97 14.31
CA PRO A 94 2.56 9.88 14.70
C PRO A 94 3.08 11.32 14.74
N ALA A 95 2.19 12.29 14.46
CA ALA A 95 2.54 13.71 14.62
C ALA A 95 2.98 13.98 16.07
N LYS A 96 4.12 14.67 16.26
CA LYS A 96 4.64 14.98 17.59
C LYS A 96 3.61 15.76 18.41
N LYS A 97 3.20 15.19 19.53
CA LYS A 97 2.47 15.92 20.58
C LYS A 97 3.47 16.50 21.60
N GLY A 98 4.03 17.66 21.29
CA GLY A 98 4.95 18.35 22.21
C GLY A 98 6.41 17.86 22.13
N ALA A 99 7.32 18.55 22.83
CA ALA A 99 8.72 18.19 22.92
C ALA A 99 8.91 17.00 23.88
N GLU A 100 8.72 15.79 23.40
CA GLU A 100 9.04 14.58 24.15
C GLU A 100 10.32 13.94 23.61
N ASN A 101 11.11 13.35 24.51
CA ASN A 101 12.46 12.84 24.29
C ASN A 101 12.59 11.98 23.04
N GLU A 102 13.61 12.23 22.25
CA GLU A 102 13.95 11.56 20.98
C GLU A 102 14.32 10.05 21.10
N ASN A 103 14.25 9.48 22.29
CA ASN A 103 14.75 8.12 22.60
C ASN A 103 13.67 7.09 22.97
N THR A 104 12.42 7.32 22.63
CA THR A 104 11.40 6.29 22.85
C THR A 104 11.13 5.50 21.58
N HIS A 105 11.06 4.17 21.68
CA HIS A 105 10.57 3.26 20.64
C HIS A 105 9.05 3.51 20.44
N GLU A 106 8.69 4.67 19.89
CA GLU A 106 7.31 4.99 19.60
C GLU A 106 6.80 4.12 18.47
N LYS A 107 5.62 3.52 18.68
CA LYS A 107 4.93 2.78 17.63
C LYS A 107 4.58 3.71 16.47
N VAL A 108 4.59 3.16 15.27
CA VAL A 108 4.32 3.86 14.02
C VAL A 108 3.02 3.36 13.37
N TYR A 109 2.54 4.05 12.34
CA TYR A 109 1.43 3.55 11.52
C TYR A 109 1.96 2.85 10.26
N ASN A 110 1.29 1.77 9.87
CA ASN A 110 1.43 1.17 8.54
C ASN A 110 0.49 1.96 7.61
N ARG A 111 1.03 2.95 6.88
CA ARG A 111 0.27 3.97 6.16
C ARG A 111 0.39 3.83 4.65
N CYS A 112 -0.74 3.85 3.97
CA CYS A 112 -0.83 4.01 2.52
C CYS A 112 -1.17 5.45 2.16
N LEU A 113 -0.35 6.10 1.33
CA LEU A 113 -0.63 7.41 0.77
C LEU A 113 -1.36 7.28 -0.56
N VAL A 114 -2.27 8.22 -0.82
CA VAL A 114 -2.99 8.32 -2.10
C VAL A 114 -2.64 9.64 -2.76
N MET A 115 -2.01 9.58 -3.94
CA MET A 115 -1.64 10.74 -4.75
C MET A 115 -2.53 10.84 -5.98
N ASN A 116 -2.94 12.06 -6.32
CA ASN A 116 -3.54 12.32 -7.62
C ASN A 116 -2.46 12.50 -8.70
N ARG A 117 -2.85 12.53 -9.98
CA ARG A 117 -1.92 12.67 -11.13
C ARG A 117 -1.16 13.99 -11.19
N ASN A 118 -1.53 14.98 -10.36
CA ASN A 118 -0.80 16.23 -10.20
C ASN A 118 0.25 16.15 -9.08
N GLY A 119 0.39 15.00 -8.43
CA GLY A 119 1.30 14.77 -7.31
C GLY A 119 0.82 15.37 -5.98
N GLU A 120 -0.45 15.69 -5.87
CA GLU A 120 -1.04 16.18 -4.63
C GLU A 120 -1.52 15.00 -3.79
N ARG A 121 -1.24 15.04 -2.48
CA ARG A 121 -1.76 14.06 -1.54
C ARG A 121 -3.27 14.25 -1.36
N VAL A 122 -4.07 13.29 -1.84
CA VAL A 122 -5.53 13.26 -1.65
C VAL A 122 -5.89 12.82 -0.22
N GLY A 123 -5.08 11.93 0.36
CA GLY A 123 -5.24 11.45 1.71
C GLY A 123 -4.35 10.26 2.02
N PHE A 124 -4.65 9.59 3.13
CA PHE A 124 -3.95 8.40 3.57
C PHE A 124 -4.90 7.41 4.25
N TYR A 125 -4.46 6.16 4.30
CA TYR A 125 -5.09 5.10 5.07
C TYR A 125 -4.06 4.46 6.00
N ASP A 126 -4.38 4.39 7.29
CA ASP A 126 -3.62 3.63 8.28
C ASP A 126 -4.28 2.26 8.48
N LYS A 127 -3.50 1.20 8.40
CA LYS A 127 -3.97 -0.18 8.58
C LYS A 127 -4.77 -0.34 9.86
N ILE A 128 -6.01 -0.82 9.76
CA ILE A 128 -6.91 -0.97 10.89
C ILE A 128 -6.63 -2.28 11.63
N HIS A 129 -6.56 -3.40 10.90
CA HIS A 129 -6.36 -4.72 11.49
C HIS A 129 -4.90 -5.13 11.35
N LEU A 130 -4.20 -5.11 12.47
CA LEU A 130 -2.80 -5.51 12.55
C LEU A 130 -2.66 -7.03 12.51
N PHE A 131 -1.58 -7.51 11.90
CA PHE A 131 -1.32 -8.93 11.74
C PHE A 131 -0.64 -9.51 12.99
N ASP A 132 -1.46 -9.98 13.94
CA ASP A 132 -1.02 -10.67 15.14
C ASP A 132 -1.32 -12.15 15.02
N ALA A 133 -0.58 -12.87 14.17
CA ALA A 133 -0.80 -14.28 13.90
C ALA A 133 0.49 -14.99 13.47
N PHE A 134 0.53 -16.31 13.58
CA PHE A 134 1.63 -17.16 13.16
C PHE A 134 3.01 -16.79 13.73
N GLY A 135 3.04 -16.27 14.97
CA GLY A 135 4.28 -15.85 15.63
C GLY A 135 4.75 -14.42 15.29
N VAL A 136 4.09 -13.75 14.35
CA VAL A 136 4.27 -12.33 14.09
C VAL A 136 3.31 -11.53 14.96
N LYS A 137 3.77 -10.40 15.47
CA LYS A 137 2.98 -9.51 16.30
C LYS A 137 3.18 -8.06 15.84
N GLU A 138 2.46 -7.71 14.76
CA GLU A 138 2.55 -6.39 14.14
C GLU A 138 2.19 -5.28 15.14
N SER A 139 1.29 -5.58 16.10
CA SER A 139 0.91 -4.65 17.16
C SER A 139 2.04 -4.26 18.11
N ASP A 140 3.17 -4.98 18.14
CA ASP A 140 4.31 -4.57 18.95
C ASP A 140 5.02 -3.34 18.36
N THR A 141 4.94 -3.15 17.04
CA THR A 141 5.59 -2.06 16.30
C THR A 141 4.59 -1.01 15.80
N PHE A 142 3.39 -1.43 15.41
CA PHE A 142 2.43 -0.56 14.75
C PHE A 142 1.24 -0.17 15.63
N LEU A 143 0.69 1.01 15.33
CA LEU A 143 -0.59 1.50 15.84
C LEU A 143 -1.70 1.17 14.85
N SER A 144 -2.86 0.77 15.35
CA SER A 144 -4.07 0.59 14.54
C SER A 144 -4.61 1.93 14.04
N GLY A 145 -4.98 1.98 12.76
CA GLY A 145 -5.81 3.04 12.20
C GLY A 145 -7.25 2.99 12.71
N SER A 146 -8.02 4.03 12.41
CA SER A 146 -9.42 4.14 12.84
C SER A 146 -10.37 4.67 11.76
N GLN A 147 -9.85 4.99 10.58
CA GLN A 147 -10.62 5.61 9.50
C GLN A 147 -10.62 4.73 8.26
N LEU A 148 -11.76 4.65 7.59
CA LEU A 148 -11.85 3.95 6.30
C LEU A 148 -11.13 4.74 5.21
N GLY A 149 -10.39 4.04 4.35
CA GLY A 149 -9.73 4.60 3.19
C GLY A 149 -10.68 4.77 2.02
N LEU A 150 -11.33 5.93 1.87
CA LEU A 150 -12.18 6.25 0.72
C LEU A 150 -11.79 7.60 0.14
N PHE A 151 -11.33 7.60 -1.11
CA PHE A 151 -10.71 8.76 -1.73
C PHE A 151 -11.36 9.09 -3.08
N GLN A 152 -11.58 10.39 -3.35
CA GLN A 152 -12.06 10.85 -4.65
C GLN A 152 -10.86 11.15 -5.55
N LEU A 153 -10.75 10.41 -6.64
CA LEU A 153 -9.81 10.67 -7.73
C LEU A 153 -10.58 11.08 -8.99
N ASP A 154 -9.87 11.53 -10.00
CA ASP A 154 -10.48 11.85 -11.31
C ASP A 154 -11.03 10.60 -12.05
N ILE A 155 -10.54 9.42 -11.67
CA ILE A 155 -10.99 8.11 -12.17
C ILE A 155 -12.20 7.54 -11.41
N GLY A 156 -12.70 8.23 -10.38
CA GLY A 156 -13.80 7.78 -9.51
C GLY A 156 -13.43 7.68 -8.04
N LYS A 157 -14.34 7.15 -7.23
CA LYS A 157 -14.09 6.89 -5.81
C LYS A 157 -13.35 5.57 -5.62
N VAL A 158 -12.17 5.64 -5.01
CA VAL A 158 -11.32 4.49 -4.74
C VAL A 158 -11.30 4.17 -3.25
N GLY A 159 -11.66 2.92 -2.93
CA GLY A 159 -11.51 2.37 -1.57
C GLY A 159 -10.13 1.72 -1.41
N VAL A 160 -9.49 1.91 -0.25
CA VAL A 160 -8.16 1.37 0.05
C VAL A 160 -8.16 0.70 1.41
N TRP A 161 -7.54 -0.46 1.50
CA TRP A 161 -7.15 -1.11 2.75
C TRP A 161 -5.82 -1.86 2.56
N ILE A 162 -5.20 -2.36 3.64
CA ILE A 162 -3.87 -2.97 3.60
C ILE A 162 -3.91 -4.44 4.04
N CYS A 163 -3.48 -5.35 3.17
CA CYS A 163 -3.10 -6.73 3.43
C CYS A 163 -4.08 -7.50 4.34
N TYR A 164 -3.76 -7.65 5.63
CA TYR A 164 -4.54 -8.42 6.61
C TYR A 164 -5.98 -7.92 6.78
N ASP A 165 -6.23 -6.64 6.53
CA ASP A 165 -7.58 -6.06 6.49
C ASP A 165 -8.51 -6.81 5.52
N THR A 166 -7.96 -7.46 4.48
CA THR A 166 -8.73 -8.25 3.50
C THR A 166 -9.53 -9.39 4.15
N ARG A 167 -9.10 -9.87 5.33
CA ARG A 167 -9.82 -10.90 6.07
C ARG A 167 -11.12 -10.40 6.73
N PHE A 168 -11.29 -9.09 6.80
CA PHE A 168 -12.45 -8.42 7.40
C PHE A 168 -13.35 -7.87 6.27
N SER A 169 -14.28 -8.71 5.80
CA SER A 169 -15.15 -8.43 4.65
C SER A 169 -15.98 -7.15 4.81
N GLU A 170 -16.18 -6.70 6.05
CA GLU A 170 -16.89 -5.49 6.43
C GLU A 170 -16.25 -4.24 5.82
N ILE A 171 -14.91 -4.20 5.67
CA ILE A 171 -14.20 -3.06 5.06
C ILE A 171 -14.66 -2.89 3.62
N ALA A 172 -14.53 -3.94 2.80
CA ALA A 172 -14.92 -3.90 1.40
C ALA A 172 -16.40 -3.54 1.22
N ARG A 173 -17.26 -4.18 2.03
CA ARG A 173 -18.71 -3.92 2.01
C ARG A 173 -19.03 -2.47 2.37
N THR A 174 -18.41 -1.95 3.41
CA THR A 174 -18.64 -0.58 3.88
C THR A 174 -18.15 0.45 2.88
N LEU A 175 -16.95 0.25 2.30
CA LEU A 175 -16.41 1.12 1.26
C LEU A 175 -17.32 1.15 0.04
N ARG A 176 -17.81 -0.03 -0.41
CA ARG A 176 -18.77 -0.10 -1.52
C ARG A 176 -20.06 0.63 -1.19
N ALA A 177 -20.62 0.43 -0.01
CA ALA A 177 -21.84 1.11 0.43
C ALA A 177 -21.68 2.64 0.51
N LYS A 178 -20.46 3.13 0.79
CA LYS A 178 -20.09 4.55 0.77
C LYS A 178 -19.77 5.09 -0.63
N GLY A 179 -19.88 4.25 -1.66
CA GLY A 179 -19.76 4.63 -3.05
C GLY A 179 -18.41 4.39 -3.69
N ALA A 180 -17.57 3.51 -3.14
CA ALA A 180 -16.35 3.08 -3.83
C ALA A 180 -16.71 2.40 -5.16
N GLU A 181 -16.05 2.84 -6.23
CA GLU A 181 -16.21 2.34 -7.59
C GLU A 181 -15.09 1.35 -7.98
N MET A 182 -13.97 1.43 -7.26
CA MET A 182 -12.82 0.54 -7.35
C MET A 182 -12.24 0.34 -5.95
N LEU A 183 -11.61 -0.81 -5.72
CA LEU A 183 -10.95 -1.15 -4.46
C LEU A 183 -9.48 -1.48 -4.74
N CYS A 184 -8.57 -0.98 -3.92
CA CYS A 184 -7.13 -1.19 -4.05
C CYS A 184 -6.56 -1.80 -2.76
N VAL A 185 -5.72 -2.82 -2.91
CA VAL A 185 -5.20 -3.60 -1.78
C VAL A 185 -3.69 -3.79 -1.90
N PRO A 186 -2.89 -2.88 -1.37
CA PRO A 186 -1.48 -3.14 -1.09
C PRO A 186 -1.31 -4.30 -0.11
N ALA A 187 -0.41 -5.25 -0.40
CA ALA A 187 -0.20 -6.39 0.47
C ALA A 187 1.26 -6.90 0.46
N ALA A 188 1.61 -7.53 1.58
CA ALA A 188 2.75 -8.42 1.73
C ALA A 188 2.24 -9.73 2.34
N PHE A 189 1.35 -10.40 1.63
CA PHE A 189 0.63 -11.56 2.12
C PHE A 189 1.49 -12.80 2.04
N TYR A 190 1.57 -13.54 3.14
CA TYR A 190 2.46 -14.66 3.34
C TYR A 190 2.16 -15.85 2.41
N SER A 191 3.17 -16.37 1.69
CA SER A 191 2.99 -17.35 0.63
C SER A 191 2.35 -18.69 1.04
N PRO A 192 2.61 -19.28 2.22
CA PRO A 192 1.86 -20.47 2.66
C PRO A 192 0.34 -20.30 2.67
N ASN A 193 -0.14 -19.05 2.56
CA ASN A 193 -1.55 -18.70 2.50
C ASN A 193 -1.96 -18.12 1.13
N ALA A 194 -1.18 -18.37 0.07
CA ALA A 194 -1.45 -17.82 -1.27
C ALA A 194 -2.85 -18.18 -1.79
N ASP A 195 -3.30 -19.43 -1.58
CA ASP A 195 -4.65 -19.87 -1.94
C ASP A 195 -5.73 -19.05 -1.23
N GLN A 196 -5.49 -18.71 0.04
CA GLN A 196 -6.42 -17.86 0.81
C GLN A 196 -6.45 -16.45 0.26
N TRP A 197 -5.29 -15.89 -0.12
CA TRP A 197 -5.20 -14.57 -0.75
C TRP A 197 -6.06 -14.48 -2.00
N ASP A 198 -5.92 -15.43 -2.90
CA ASP A 198 -6.68 -15.51 -4.15
C ASP A 198 -8.18 -15.57 -3.91
N ILE A 199 -8.60 -16.45 -2.99
CA ILE A 199 -10.02 -16.61 -2.64
C ILE A 199 -10.59 -15.33 -2.04
N ILE A 200 -9.90 -14.70 -1.08
CA ILE A 200 -10.40 -13.54 -0.36
C ILE A 200 -10.48 -12.31 -1.28
N VAL A 201 -9.48 -12.10 -2.13
CA VAL A 201 -9.46 -10.98 -3.10
C VAL A 201 -10.59 -11.16 -4.11
N LYS A 202 -10.73 -12.35 -4.70
CA LYS A 202 -11.83 -12.65 -5.63
C LYS A 202 -13.20 -12.51 -4.98
N SER A 203 -13.34 -13.02 -3.75
CA SER A 203 -14.57 -12.86 -2.97
C SER A 203 -14.91 -11.40 -2.71
N SER A 204 -13.93 -10.58 -2.37
CA SER A 204 -14.13 -9.14 -2.16
C SER A 204 -14.66 -8.45 -3.42
N ALA A 205 -14.16 -8.82 -4.60
CA ALA A 205 -14.65 -8.28 -5.87
C ALA A 205 -16.08 -8.75 -6.18
N ILE A 206 -16.32 -10.06 -6.11
CA ILE A 206 -17.59 -10.70 -6.49
C ILE A 206 -18.72 -10.27 -5.54
N CYS A 207 -18.49 -10.39 -4.22
CA CYS A 207 -19.53 -10.10 -3.22
C CYS A 207 -19.90 -8.62 -3.14
N ASN A 208 -19.04 -7.72 -3.60
CA ASN A 208 -19.29 -6.28 -3.61
C ASN A 208 -19.60 -5.72 -5.02
N VAL A 209 -19.54 -6.56 -6.04
CA VAL A 209 -19.74 -6.16 -7.46
C VAL A 209 -18.87 -4.93 -7.77
N THR A 210 -17.58 -5.00 -7.43
CA THR A 210 -16.64 -3.88 -7.52
C THR A 210 -15.27 -4.41 -7.94
N PRO A 211 -14.62 -3.82 -8.97
CA PRO A 211 -13.28 -4.23 -9.36
C PRO A 211 -12.30 -4.03 -8.22
N VAL A 212 -11.38 -4.99 -8.05
CA VAL A 212 -10.32 -4.96 -7.04
C VAL A 212 -8.98 -5.04 -7.75
N VAL A 213 -8.07 -4.11 -7.41
CA VAL A 213 -6.65 -4.14 -7.79
C VAL A 213 -5.86 -4.47 -6.53
N ALA A 214 -5.46 -5.72 -6.39
CA ALA A 214 -4.69 -6.19 -5.26
C ALA A 214 -3.25 -6.50 -5.68
N VAL A 215 -2.28 -5.91 -4.98
CA VAL A 215 -0.87 -6.02 -5.33
C VAL A 215 -0.11 -6.54 -4.13
N ASN A 216 0.37 -7.77 -4.24
CA ASN A 216 1.20 -8.41 -3.23
C ASN A 216 2.68 -8.22 -3.55
N GLN A 217 3.55 -8.23 -2.54
CA GLN A 217 4.97 -8.44 -2.76
C GLN A 217 5.21 -9.84 -3.37
N TYR A 218 6.33 -10.03 -4.07
CA TYR A 218 6.76 -11.33 -4.51
C TYR A 218 8.25 -11.52 -4.26
N GLY A 219 8.70 -12.77 -4.09
CA GLY A 219 10.11 -13.11 -3.86
C GLY A 219 10.35 -13.63 -2.45
N THR A 220 11.62 -13.91 -2.14
CA THR A 220 12.05 -14.42 -0.84
C THR A 220 12.39 -13.24 0.06
N CYS A 221 11.55 -12.96 1.05
CA CYS A 221 11.85 -12.05 2.15
C CYS A 221 12.48 -12.85 3.30
N LEU A 222 13.36 -12.25 4.09
CA LEU A 222 13.97 -12.90 5.27
C LEU A 222 12.93 -13.40 6.29
N LEU A 223 11.75 -12.80 6.30
CA LEU A 223 10.64 -13.19 7.17
C LEU A 223 9.57 -14.05 6.46
N TYR A 224 9.44 -13.93 5.14
CA TYR A 224 8.37 -14.60 4.38
C TYR A 224 8.86 -14.96 2.98
N THR A 225 8.66 -16.19 2.58
CA THR A 225 8.78 -16.58 1.18
C THR A 225 7.42 -16.42 0.51
N SER A 226 7.29 -15.45 -0.39
CA SER A 226 6.12 -15.34 -1.26
C SER A 226 6.50 -15.80 -2.66
N ASP A 227 6.27 -17.07 -2.95
CA ASP A 227 6.35 -17.59 -4.32
C ASP A 227 5.01 -17.28 -5.02
N ALA A 228 4.89 -16.05 -5.52
CA ALA A 228 3.78 -15.69 -6.39
C ALA A 228 4.32 -15.57 -7.81
N ALA A 229 4.74 -16.68 -8.36
CA ALA A 229 5.09 -16.75 -9.77
C ALA A 229 4.97 -18.20 -10.25
N ASP A 230 3.80 -18.59 -10.70
CA ASP A 230 3.56 -19.53 -11.78
C ASP A 230 2.29 -19.12 -12.52
#